data_0f2dd8029ac79bf16cc8f4c85d582b71
#
_entry.id   0f2dd8029ac79bf16cc8f4c85d582b71
#
_cell.length_a   1.000
_cell.length_b   1.000
_cell.length_c   1.000
_cell.angle_alpha   90.00
_cell.angle_beta   90.00
_cell.angle_gamma   90.00
#
_symmetry.space_group_name_H-M   'P 1'
#
loop_
_entity.id
_entity.type
_entity.pdbx_description
1 polymer ?
#
loop_
_entity_poly.entity_id
_entity_poly.type
_entity_poly.pdbx_seq_one_letter_code
_entity_poly.pdbx_strand_id
1 'polypeptide(L)'
;TRGTIYPREVINCAGVYSDVVAQMAQDRFFSIHPRRGTNSILDKKTGAAFKTIASAVGPETPGHAHTKGGGILHTVHDNLLVGPDAVETPERENTATNADSIARVFAKQKIAMPSLTERDIITYFTGVRAPTYEEDFIIEPGRKTKNIYHVAGIQSPGLTTAPAVAQ
;
A
#
# COMPACT_ATOMS: atom_id res chain seq x y z
N THR A 1 27.36 -20.62 7.51
CA THR A 1 26.69 -20.48 8.82
C THR A 1 26.70 -19.01 9.17
N ARG A 2 25.52 -18.39 9.22
CA ARG A 2 25.39 -17.02 9.71
C ARG A 2 25.45 -17.07 11.24
N GLY A 3 26.27 -16.21 11.85
CA GLY A 3 26.45 -16.17 13.31
C GLY A 3 25.18 -15.69 14.02
N THR A 4 25.11 -15.90 15.34
CA THR A 4 24.07 -15.35 16.21
C THR A 4 24.43 -13.92 16.59
N ILE A 5 23.44 -13.03 16.52
CA ILE A 5 23.57 -11.62 16.95
C ILE A 5 22.80 -11.46 18.25
N TYR A 6 23.37 -10.77 19.22
CA TYR A 6 22.75 -10.40 20.49
C TYR A 6 22.49 -8.90 20.54
N PRO A 7 21.38 -8.41 19.97
CA PRO A 7 21.08 -6.97 19.97
C PRO A 7 20.59 -6.51 21.35
N ARG A 8 20.74 -5.23 21.65
CA ARG A 8 20.12 -4.61 22.82
C ARG A 8 18.62 -4.44 22.63
N GLU A 9 18.23 -4.09 21.42
CA GLU A 9 16.84 -3.87 21.02
C GLU A 9 16.61 -4.39 19.60
N VAL A 10 15.38 -4.76 19.31
CA VAL A 10 14.92 -5.22 18.00
C VAL A 10 13.76 -4.34 17.57
N ILE A 11 13.81 -3.79 16.35
CA ILE A 11 12.70 -3.04 15.77
C ILE A 11 12.11 -3.90 14.64
N ASN A 12 10.86 -4.30 14.80
CA ASN A 12 10.14 -5.10 13.83
C ASN A 12 9.48 -4.21 12.76
N CYS A 13 10.17 -3.98 11.66
CA CYS A 13 9.68 -3.26 10.48
C CYS A 13 9.44 -4.21 9.29
N ALA A 14 8.95 -5.43 9.53
CA ALA A 14 8.91 -6.49 8.53
C ALA A 14 7.72 -6.39 7.53
N GLY A 15 6.97 -5.29 7.54
CA GLY A 15 5.88 -5.05 6.58
C GLY A 15 4.84 -6.18 6.60
N VAL A 16 4.63 -6.83 5.47
CA VAL A 16 3.64 -7.92 5.36
C VAL A 16 3.98 -9.15 6.22
N TYR A 17 5.19 -9.23 6.77
CA TYR A 17 5.63 -10.30 7.67
C TYR A 17 5.74 -9.86 9.14
N SER A 18 5.28 -8.66 9.50
CA SER A 18 5.44 -8.12 10.85
C SER A 18 4.80 -9.01 11.93
N ASP A 19 3.64 -9.59 11.65
CA ASP A 19 2.96 -10.51 12.57
C ASP A 19 3.68 -11.86 12.70
N VAL A 20 4.38 -12.30 11.65
CA VAL A 20 5.23 -13.51 11.70
C VAL A 20 6.46 -13.26 12.56
N VAL A 21 7.11 -12.11 12.42
CA VAL A 21 8.23 -11.71 13.28
C VAL A 21 7.78 -11.58 14.74
N ALA A 22 6.61 -10.96 14.98
CA ALA A 22 6.02 -10.88 16.31
C ALA A 22 5.76 -12.28 16.90
N GLN A 23 5.31 -13.24 16.08
CA GLN A 23 5.13 -14.62 16.50
C GLN A 23 6.46 -15.30 16.86
N MET A 24 7.51 -15.10 16.07
CA MET A 24 8.85 -15.61 16.40
C MET A 24 9.36 -15.07 17.73
N ALA A 25 9.04 -13.82 18.05
CA ALA A 25 9.35 -13.18 19.32
C ALA A 25 8.40 -13.56 20.46
N GLN A 26 7.43 -14.46 20.24
CA GLN A 26 6.37 -14.82 21.18
C GLN A 26 5.51 -13.65 21.66
N ASP A 27 5.39 -12.62 20.82
CA ASP A 27 4.73 -11.35 21.14
C ASP A 27 3.66 -10.96 20.09
N ARG A 28 3.01 -11.96 19.50
CA ARG A 28 1.97 -11.71 18.50
C ARG A 28 0.67 -11.27 19.17
N PHE A 29 0.25 -10.01 18.94
CA PHE A 29 -1.03 -9.46 19.38
C PHE A 29 -1.81 -8.80 18.23
N PHE A 30 -1.27 -8.83 17.02
CA PHE A 30 -1.90 -8.34 15.80
C PHE A 30 -1.73 -9.34 14.65
N SER A 31 -2.47 -9.11 13.57
CA SER A 31 -2.34 -9.88 12.34
C SER A 31 -2.33 -8.95 11.15
N ILE A 32 -1.53 -9.28 10.14
CA ILE A 32 -1.51 -8.59 8.86
C ILE A 32 -2.42 -9.34 7.88
N HIS A 33 -3.32 -8.63 7.23
CA HIS A 33 -4.09 -9.15 6.10
C HIS A 33 -3.63 -8.45 4.82
N PRO A 34 -2.86 -9.16 3.98
CA PRO A 34 -2.25 -8.54 2.82
C PRO A 34 -3.30 -8.00 1.83
N ARG A 35 -3.02 -6.81 1.26
CA ARG A 35 -3.92 -6.14 0.33
C ARG A 35 -3.15 -5.65 -0.88
N ARG A 36 -3.46 -6.18 -2.06
CA ARG A 36 -2.84 -5.74 -3.32
C ARG A 36 -3.36 -4.38 -3.75
N GLY A 37 -2.48 -3.63 -4.39
CA GLY A 37 -2.81 -2.38 -5.05
C GLY A 37 -2.10 -2.26 -6.39
N THR A 38 -2.87 -2.15 -7.46
CA THR A 38 -2.39 -2.07 -8.83
C THR A 38 -2.38 -0.64 -9.32
N ASN A 39 -1.26 -0.22 -9.88
CA ASN A 39 -1.06 1.09 -10.49
C ASN A 39 -0.67 0.93 -11.97
N SER A 40 -1.04 1.91 -12.78
CA SER A 40 -0.61 2.03 -14.17
C SER A 40 0.08 3.38 -14.38
N ILE A 41 1.14 3.40 -15.17
CA ILE A 41 1.79 4.63 -15.63
C ILE A 41 1.45 4.82 -17.10
N LEU A 42 1.00 6.02 -17.43
CA LEU A 42 0.60 6.38 -18.79
C LEU A 42 1.70 7.15 -19.52
N ASP A 43 1.62 7.12 -20.85
CA ASP A 43 2.48 7.89 -21.72
C ASP A 43 2.45 9.39 -21.39
N LYS A 44 3.56 10.09 -21.55
CA LYS A 44 3.72 11.54 -21.26
C LYS A 44 2.74 12.43 -22.01
N LYS A 45 2.29 12.02 -23.20
CA LYS A 45 1.27 12.77 -23.95
C LYS A 45 -0.01 13.00 -23.15
N THR A 46 -0.33 12.12 -22.18
CA THR A 46 -1.50 12.25 -21.31
C THR A 46 -1.30 13.29 -20.22
N GLY A 47 -0.07 13.55 -19.80
CA GLY A 47 0.26 14.49 -18.74
C GLY A 47 -0.09 15.94 -19.05
N ALA A 48 -0.13 16.31 -20.35
CA ALA A 48 -0.55 17.64 -20.78
C ALA A 48 -2.03 17.92 -20.47
N ALA A 49 -2.87 16.89 -20.49
CA ALA A 49 -4.31 17.00 -20.26
C ALA A 49 -4.72 17.06 -18.79
N PHE A 50 -3.82 16.68 -17.87
CA PHE A 50 -4.14 16.55 -16.44
C PHE A 50 -2.93 16.91 -15.57
N LYS A 51 -2.92 18.11 -15.00
CA LYS A 51 -1.76 18.67 -14.28
C LYS A 51 -1.93 18.76 -12.76
N THR A 52 -2.84 17.97 -12.18
CA THR A 52 -3.12 18.00 -10.75
C THR A 52 -3.14 16.59 -10.17
N ILE A 53 -3.44 16.49 -8.90
CA ILE A 53 -3.79 15.25 -8.24
C ILE A 53 -5.29 15.25 -8.05
N ALA A 54 -5.96 14.22 -8.54
CA ALA A 54 -7.39 14.02 -8.31
C ALA A 54 -7.68 12.62 -7.81
N SER A 55 -8.61 12.54 -6.90
CA SER A 55 -9.21 11.29 -6.45
C SER A 55 -10.72 11.43 -6.49
N ALA A 56 -11.40 10.47 -7.11
CA ALA A 56 -12.84 10.45 -7.08
C ALA A 56 -13.31 10.10 -5.66
N VAL A 57 -14.04 11.01 -5.04
CA VAL A 57 -14.79 10.73 -3.80
C VAL A 57 -16.08 10.04 -4.23
N GLY A 58 -16.11 8.73 -4.11
CA GLY A 58 -17.32 7.94 -4.34
C GLY A 58 -18.15 7.80 -3.05
N PRO A 59 -19.42 7.40 -3.14
CA PRO A 59 -20.16 6.98 -1.97
C PRO A 59 -19.40 5.85 -1.29
N GLU A 60 -19.29 5.91 0.04
CA GLU A 60 -18.71 4.84 0.83
C GLU A 60 -19.48 3.56 0.57
N THR A 61 -18.87 2.60 -0.08
CA THR A 61 -19.46 1.28 -0.29
C THR A 61 -19.27 0.50 1.01
N PRO A 62 -20.33 -0.02 1.63
CA PRO A 62 -20.19 -0.88 2.80
C PRO A 62 -19.18 -2.00 2.54
N GLY A 63 -18.20 -2.17 3.43
CA GLY A 63 -17.11 -3.12 3.28
C GLY A 63 -15.86 -2.57 2.55
N HIS A 64 -15.89 -1.35 2.02
CA HIS A 64 -14.75 -0.67 1.39
C HIS A 64 -14.38 0.66 2.06
N ALA A 65 -14.90 0.95 3.23
CA ALA A 65 -14.71 2.19 3.97
C ALA A 65 -13.23 2.55 4.25
N HIS A 66 -12.36 1.55 4.22
CA HIS A 66 -10.92 1.72 4.53
C HIS A 66 -10.03 1.85 3.30
N THR A 67 -10.56 1.86 2.10
CA THR A 67 -9.77 2.04 0.89
C THR A 67 -9.79 3.51 0.45
N LYS A 68 -8.63 4.11 0.32
CA LYS A 68 -8.49 5.52 -0.09
C LYS A 68 -8.85 5.79 -1.57
N GLY A 69 -9.38 4.80 -2.25
CA GLY A 69 -10.03 4.95 -3.54
C GLY A 69 -9.14 5.13 -4.76
N GLY A 70 -7.82 5.26 -4.60
CA GLY A 70 -6.91 5.57 -5.70
C GLY A 70 -7.11 6.97 -6.27
N GLY A 71 -6.38 7.29 -7.33
CA GLY A 71 -6.44 8.60 -7.97
C GLY A 71 -5.71 8.65 -9.30
N ILE A 72 -5.64 9.86 -9.84
CA ILE A 72 -4.79 10.22 -10.96
C ILE A 72 -3.77 11.22 -10.43
N LEU A 73 -2.49 10.93 -10.60
CA LEU A 73 -1.38 11.76 -10.13
C LEU A 73 -0.48 12.13 -11.30
N HIS A 74 -0.17 13.43 -11.42
CA HIS A 74 0.85 13.90 -12.33
C HIS A 74 2.24 13.63 -11.71
N THR A 75 3.09 12.93 -12.45
CA THR A 75 4.45 12.59 -11.97
C THR A 75 5.45 13.68 -12.34
N VAL A 76 6.62 13.68 -11.70
CA VAL A 76 7.72 14.60 -11.99
C VAL A 76 8.30 14.46 -13.41
N HIS A 77 7.95 13.41 -14.11
CA HIS A 77 8.40 13.13 -15.48
C HIS A 77 7.29 13.34 -16.53
N ASP A 78 6.22 14.05 -16.16
CA ASP A 78 5.06 14.34 -17.01
C ASP A 78 4.21 13.12 -17.42
N ASN A 79 4.42 11.99 -16.78
CA ASN A 79 3.52 10.85 -16.91
C ASN A 79 2.31 11.01 -15.96
N LEU A 80 1.21 10.35 -16.23
CA LEU A 80 0.17 10.13 -15.25
C LEU A 80 0.34 8.77 -14.59
N LEU A 81 0.18 8.71 -13.26
CA LEU A 81 0.04 7.49 -12.50
C LEU A 81 -1.44 7.35 -12.11
N VAL A 82 -2.03 6.21 -12.44
CA VAL A 82 -3.45 5.91 -12.23
C VAL A 82 -3.59 4.70 -11.34
N GLY A 83 -4.27 4.86 -10.24
CA GLY A 83 -4.42 3.81 -9.22
C GLY A 83 -4.26 4.34 -7.80
N PRO A 84 -4.10 3.46 -6.82
CA PRO A 84 -4.28 2.01 -6.93
C PRO A 84 -5.73 1.56 -6.71
N ASP A 85 -5.98 0.29 -7.00
CA ASP A 85 -7.09 -0.44 -6.41
C ASP A 85 -6.74 -0.99 -5.01
N ALA A 86 -7.65 -1.77 -4.43
CA ALA A 86 -7.44 -2.44 -3.16
C ALA A 86 -8.15 -3.81 -3.22
N VAL A 87 -7.36 -4.87 -3.26
CA VAL A 87 -7.86 -6.25 -3.36
C VAL A 87 -7.22 -7.10 -2.27
N GLU A 88 -8.05 -7.61 -1.36
CA GLU A 88 -7.58 -8.54 -0.34
C GLU A 88 -6.98 -9.79 -0.97
N THR A 89 -5.91 -10.28 -0.40
CA THR A 89 -5.23 -11.50 -0.84
C THR A 89 -4.63 -12.23 0.36
N PRO A 90 -4.72 -13.57 0.40
CA PRO A 90 -4.04 -14.33 1.44
C PRO A 90 -2.53 -14.40 1.23
N GLU A 91 -2.06 -14.09 0.03
CA GLU A 91 -0.68 -14.23 -0.38
C GLU A 91 0.12 -12.96 -0.12
N ARG A 92 1.15 -13.06 0.70
CA ARG A 92 1.98 -11.91 1.12
C ARG A 92 2.91 -11.38 0.02
N GLU A 93 3.21 -12.21 -0.99
CA GLU A 93 4.18 -11.89 -2.06
C GLU A 93 3.55 -11.86 -3.45
N ASN A 94 2.22 -11.94 -3.55
CA ASN A 94 1.53 -11.92 -4.83
C ASN A 94 1.48 -10.52 -5.42
N THR A 95 2.48 -10.20 -6.22
CA THR A 95 2.57 -8.93 -6.97
C THR A 95 2.07 -9.06 -8.42
N ALA A 96 1.38 -10.15 -8.76
CA ALA A 96 0.83 -10.32 -10.10
C ALA A 96 -0.23 -9.26 -10.39
N THR A 97 -0.09 -8.58 -11.52
CA THR A 97 -1.11 -7.66 -12.04
C THR A 97 -2.07 -8.41 -12.94
N ASN A 98 -3.35 -8.13 -12.81
CA ASN A 98 -4.37 -8.70 -13.69
C ASN A 98 -5.18 -7.61 -14.41
N ALA A 99 -5.78 -7.98 -15.54
CA ALA A 99 -6.54 -7.05 -16.39
C ALA A 99 -7.77 -6.48 -15.66
N ASP A 100 -8.42 -7.27 -14.81
CA ASP A 100 -9.61 -6.83 -14.07
C ASP A 100 -9.28 -5.70 -13.08
N SER A 101 -8.11 -5.77 -12.41
CA SER A 101 -7.65 -4.70 -11.53
C SER A 101 -7.41 -3.40 -12.30
N ILE A 102 -6.77 -3.48 -13.46
CA ILE A 102 -6.57 -2.32 -14.34
C ILE A 102 -7.92 -1.75 -14.77
N ALA A 103 -8.82 -2.60 -15.29
CA ALA A 103 -10.14 -2.16 -15.77
C ALA A 103 -10.96 -1.48 -14.66
N ARG A 104 -10.97 -2.02 -13.43
CA ARG A 104 -11.66 -1.40 -12.29
C ARG A 104 -11.08 -0.04 -11.94
N VAL A 105 -9.75 0.09 -11.90
CA VAL A 105 -9.07 1.36 -11.64
C VAL A 105 -9.46 2.40 -12.68
N PHE A 106 -9.39 2.05 -13.96
CA PHE A 106 -9.72 2.96 -15.05
C PHE A 106 -11.20 3.35 -15.05
N ALA A 107 -12.11 2.39 -14.86
CA ALA A 107 -13.55 2.67 -14.78
C ALA A 107 -13.86 3.72 -13.69
N LYS A 108 -13.22 3.61 -12.52
CA LYS A 108 -13.38 4.55 -11.42
C LYS A 108 -12.79 5.92 -11.75
N GLN A 109 -11.59 5.98 -12.29
CA GLN A 109 -10.89 7.23 -12.52
C GLN A 109 -11.41 8.00 -13.77
N LYS A 110 -12.11 7.34 -14.68
CA LYS A 110 -12.83 8.00 -15.80
C LYS A 110 -13.89 9.00 -15.35
N ILE A 111 -14.33 8.95 -14.10
CA ILE A 111 -15.21 9.96 -13.49
C ILE A 111 -14.49 11.32 -13.43
N ALA A 112 -13.21 11.34 -13.03
CA ALA A 112 -12.41 12.55 -12.94
C ALA A 112 -11.76 12.93 -14.28
N MET A 113 -11.46 11.96 -15.13
CA MET A 113 -10.84 12.14 -16.45
C MET A 113 -11.53 11.26 -17.50
N PRO A 114 -12.62 11.70 -18.13
CA PRO A 114 -13.38 10.88 -19.10
C PRO A 114 -12.55 10.41 -20.32
N SER A 115 -11.49 11.14 -20.69
CA SER A 115 -10.59 10.79 -21.79
C SER A 115 -9.56 9.69 -21.44
N LEU A 116 -9.56 9.21 -20.19
CA LEU A 116 -8.63 8.18 -19.73
C LEU A 116 -8.82 6.87 -20.52
N THR A 117 -7.73 6.32 -21.04
CA THR A 117 -7.76 5.07 -21.80
C THR A 117 -6.59 4.17 -21.45
N GLU A 118 -6.86 2.87 -21.41
CA GLU A 118 -5.85 1.83 -21.16
C GLU A 118 -4.81 1.73 -22.30
N ARG A 119 -5.13 2.27 -23.49
CA ARG A 119 -4.19 2.29 -24.63
C ARG A 119 -2.95 3.15 -24.40
N ASP A 120 -3.03 4.06 -23.42
CA ASP A 120 -1.91 4.94 -23.06
C ASP A 120 -1.01 4.34 -21.97
N ILE A 121 -1.27 3.14 -21.49
CA ILE A 121 -0.44 2.46 -20.50
C ILE A 121 0.90 2.11 -21.12
N ILE A 122 1.99 2.59 -20.52
CA ILE A 122 3.36 2.21 -20.87
C ILE A 122 3.94 1.19 -19.90
N THR A 123 3.45 1.16 -18.66
CA THR A 123 3.79 0.13 -17.67
C THR A 123 2.73 0.06 -16.57
N TYR A 124 2.72 -1.05 -15.85
CA TYR A 124 1.89 -1.27 -14.67
C TYR A 124 2.64 -2.08 -13.64
N PHE A 125 2.24 -1.96 -12.39
CA PHE A 125 2.81 -2.72 -11.28
C PHE A 125 1.81 -2.91 -10.16
N THR A 126 2.03 -3.95 -9.38
CA THR A 126 1.24 -4.28 -8.20
C THR A 126 2.14 -4.42 -6.99
N GLY A 127 1.75 -3.82 -5.88
CA GLY A 127 2.39 -4.01 -4.58
C GLY A 127 1.42 -4.62 -3.57
N VAL A 128 1.97 -5.22 -2.53
CA VAL A 128 1.20 -5.78 -1.42
C VAL A 128 1.38 -4.89 -0.21
N ARG A 129 0.29 -4.32 0.28
CA ARG A 129 0.24 -3.53 1.51
C ARG A 129 0.08 -4.45 2.72
N ALA A 130 0.42 -3.93 3.88
CA ALA A 130 0.42 -4.64 5.16
C ALA A 130 -0.57 -4.05 6.18
N PRO A 131 -1.88 -3.89 5.88
CA PRO A 131 -2.82 -3.42 6.87
C PRO A 131 -3.01 -4.43 8.01
N THR A 132 -3.36 -3.91 9.18
CA THR A 132 -3.99 -4.66 10.26
C THR A 132 -5.50 -4.65 10.09
N TYR A 133 -6.23 -5.43 10.90
CA TYR A 133 -7.69 -5.39 10.89
C TYR A 133 -8.25 -4.09 11.46
N GLU A 134 -7.48 -3.39 12.29
CA GLU A 134 -7.79 -2.07 12.82
C GLU A 134 -7.54 -0.94 11.80
N GLU A 135 -6.90 -1.26 10.68
CA GLU A 135 -6.52 -0.31 9.60
C GLU A 135 -5.65 0.87 10.08
N ASP A 136 -4.97 0.72 11.21
CA ASP A 136 -4.09 1.72 11.78
C ASP A 136 -2.66 1.21 11.95
N PHE A 137 -1.72 2.13 12.14
CA PHE A 137 -0.33 1.82 12.41
C PHE A 137 -0.15 1.31 13.83
N ILE A 138 0.67 0.29 13.99
CA ILE A 138 1.13 -0.21 15.29
C ILE A 138 2.56 0.29 15.48
N ILE A 139 2.75 1.22 16.42
CA ILE A 139 4.06 1.79 16.77
C ILE A 139 4.14 1.73 18.28
N GLU A 140 4.53 0.56 18.81
CA GLU A 140 4.54 0.34 20.25
C GLU A 140 5.58 -0.71 20.66
N PRO A 141 6.03 -0.70 21.94
CA PRO A 141 6.86 -1.76 22.48
C PRO A 141 6.11 -3.09 22.52
N GLY A 142 6.86 -4.17 22.56
CA GLY A 142 6.31 -5.51 22.73
C GLY A 142 5.53 -5.64 24.04
N ARG A 143 4.43 -6.36 24.00
CA ARG A 143 3.52 -6.55 25.15
C ARG A 143 3.96 -7.67 26.08
N LYS A 144 4.68 -8.67 25.56
CA LYS A 144 5.17 -9.84 26.31
C LYS A 144 6.68 -9.92 26.31
N THR A 145 7.31 -9.62 25.20
CA THR A 145 8.76 -9.71 25.01
C THR A 145 9.38 -8.33 25.17
N LYS A 146 10.32 -8.23 26.12
CA LYS A 146 11.08 -6.98 26.34
C LYS A 146 12.05 -6.73 25.20
N ASN A 147 12.40 -5.48 25.01
CA ASN A 147 13.40 -5.01 24.04
C ASN A 147 13.04 -5.30 22.57
N ILE A 148 11.76 -5.49 22.26
CA ILE A 148 11.24 -5.47 20.90
C ILE A 148 10.25 -4.31 20.77
N TYR A 149 10.29 -3.65 19.61
CA TYR A 149 9.33 -2.62 19.21
C TYR A 149 8.70 -3.02 17.89
N HIS A 150 7.40 -2.89 17.78
CA HIS A 150 6.67 -3.18 16.53
C HIS A 150 6.35 -1.89 15.80
N VAL A 151 6.75 -1.84 14.52
CA VAL A 151 6.39 -0.79 13.56
C VAL A 151 5.69 -1.51 12.41
N ALA A 152 4.42 -1.79 12.61
CA ALA A 152 3.61 -2.68 11.77
C ALA A 152 2.31 -2.00 11.31
N GLY A 153 1.57 -2.65 10.42
CA GLY A 153 0.35 -2.07 9.87
C GLY A 153 0.58 -0.88 8.95
N ILE A 154 1.84 -0.63 8.59
CA ILE A 154 2.22 0.55 7.81
C ILE A 154 1.82 0.36 6.34
N GLN A 155 0.87 1.15 5.91
CA GLN A 155 0.44 1.31 4.53
C GLN A 155 0.50 2.81 4.17
N SER A 156 -0.16 3.28 3.12
CA SER A 156 -0.20 4.71 2.83
C SER A 156 -0.85 5.50 3.99
N PRO A 157 -0.25 6.61 4.47
CA PRO A 157 0.90 7.36 3.93
C PRO A 157 2.26 7.03 4.60
N GLY A 158 2.57 5.79 4.90
CA GLY A 158 3.74 5.38 5.68
C GLY A 158 5.07 5.98 5.23
N LEU A 159 5.34 6.04 3.92
CA LEU A 159 6.58 6.63 3.42
C LEU A 159 6.68 8.12 3.76
N THR A 160 5.59 8.87 3.62
CA THR A 160 5.55 10.31 3.92
C THR A 160 5.67 10.58 5.42
N THR A 161 5.14 9.69 6.26
CA THR A 161 5.16 9.83 7.72
C THR A 161 6.39 9.19 8.38
N ALA A 162 7.21 8.46 7.62
CA ALA A 162 8.37 7.75 8.16
C ALA A 162 9.29 8.60 9.04
N PRO A 163 9.61 9.89 8.71
CA PRO A 163 10.43 10.72 9.59
C PRO A 163 9.78 11.00 10.96
N ALA A 164 8.46 11.10 11.02
CA ALA A 164 7.74 11.28 12.29
C ALA A 164 7.64 9.98 13.09
N VAL A 165 7.52 8.84 12.40
CA VAL A 165 7.51 7.52 13.03
C VAL A 165 8.87 7.18 13.66
N ALA A 166 9.97 7.73 13.13
CA ALA A 166 11.33 7.47 13.59
C ALA A 166 11.74 8.34 14.79
N GLN A 167 10.94 9.29 15.24
CA GLN A 167 11.18 10.15 16.42
C GLN A 167 10.64 9.52 17.70
#